data_44cc4e364d14c578672ea010db7b0ab5
#
_entry.id   44cc4e364d14c578672ea010db7b0ab5
#
_cell.length_a   1.000
_cell.length_b   1.000
_cell.length_c   1.000
_cell.angle_alpha   90.00
_cell.angle_beta   90.00
_cell.angle_gamma   90.00
#
_symmetry.space_group_name_H-M   'P 1'
#
loop_
_entity.id
_entity.type
_entity.pdbx_description
1 polymer ?
#
loop_
_entity_poly.entity_id
_entity_poly.type
_entity_poly.pdbx_seq_one_letter_code
_entity_poly.pdbx_strand_id
1 'polypeptide(L)'
;QFKDFTVIVLLIASGVSFATSFLEERGDFADPIMILIIVILNAAVGVIQQRRAEHSLEALKNMSAPTATVIRDGKETIIPASKLVRGDIIEVRAGDLVPADARLITSHSLFAQESALTGESVPCEKDARTAVKKGSEQAEIKNMIFSSTVITAGHARAVVTETGMDTAVGKIAHLLNT
;
A
#
# COMPACT_ATOMS: atom_id res chain seq x y z
N GLN A 1 7.38 -22.30 2.08
CA GLN A 1 8.73 -22.91 2.15
C GLN A 1 8.72 -24.44 1.90
N PHE A 2 7.73 -25.20 2.36
CA PHE A 2 7.60 -26.63 2.00
C PHE A 2 7.31 -26.87 0.50
N LYS A 3 7.12 -25.82 -0.31
CA LYS A 3 7.06 -25.87 -1.78
C LYS A 3 8.40 -25.59 -2.46
N ASP A 4 9.47 -25.33 -1.71
CA ASP A 4 10.81 -25.21 -2.27
C ASP A 4 11.24 -26.55 -2.84
N PHE A 5 11.61 -26.54 -4.11
CA PHE A 5 12.03 -27.75 -4.84
C PHE A 5 13.13 -28.52 -4.07
N THR A 6 14.07 -27.81 -3.45
CA THR A 6 15.17 -28.39 -2.67
C THR A 6 14.66 -29.14 -1.44
N VAL A 7 13.68 -28.60 -0.71
CA VAL A 7 13.09 -29.24 0.48
C VAL A 7 12.33 -30.50 0.08
N ILE A 8 11.60 -30.45 -1.04
CA ILE A 8 10.87 -31.61 -1.56
C ILE A 8 11.84 -32.73 -1.95
N VAL A 9 12.94 -32.41 -2.65
CA VAL A 9 13.97 -33.40 -3.03
C VAL A 9 14.60 -34.03 -1.80
N LEU A 10 14.94 -33.25 -0.78
CA LEU A 10 15.52 -33.76 0.46
C LEU A 10 14.55 -34.65 1.25
N LEU A 11 13.26 -34.32 1.26
CA LEU A 11 12.24 -35.15 1.89
C LEU A 11 12.07 -36.48 1.16
N ILE A 12 12.09 -36.49 -0.18
CA ILE A 12 12.04 -37.70 -0.97
C ILE A 12 13.29 -38.55 -0.70
N ALA A 13 14.50 -37.95 -0.70
CA ALA A 13 15.74 -38.62 -0.40
C ALA A 13 15.74 -39.24 1.01
N SER A 14 15.24 -38.51 2.01
CA SER A 14 15.07 -39.01 3.38
C SER A 14 14.11 -40.21 3.43
N GLY A 15 12.99 -40.14 2.69
CA GLY A 15 12.03 -41.24 2.61
C GLY A 15 12.59 -42.48 1.95
N VAL A 16 13.37 -42.33 0.88
CA VAL A 16 14.07 -43.46 0.22
C VAL A 16 15.13 -44.06 1.15
N SER A 17 15.94 -43.23 1.81
CA SER A 17 16.96 -43.69 2.76
C SER A 17 16.34 -44.42 3.95
N PHE A 18 15.18 -43.98 4.44
CA PHE A 18 14.45 -44.68 5.49
C PHE A 18 13.91 -46.03 5.01
N ALA A 19 13.39 -46.13 3.79
CA ALA A 19 12.89 -47.36 3.20
C ALA A 19 14.01 -48.37 2.97
N THR A 20 15.18 -47.93 2.51
CA THR A 20 16.35 -48.83 2.33
C THR A 20 16.91 -49.35 3.66
N SER A 21 17.00 -48.49 4.70
CA SER A 21 17.43 -48.89 6.04
C SER A 21 16.49 -49.89 6.70
N PHE A 22 15.19 -49.84 6.35
CA PHE A 22 14.20 -50.76 6.84
C PHE A 22 14.25 -52.12 6.13
N LEU A 23 14.65 -52.14 4.84
CA LEU A 23 14.78 -53.35 4.03
C LEU A 23 16.10 -54.11 4.27
N GLU A 24 17.18 -53.38 4.57
CA GLU A 24 18.45 -53.94 5.00
C GLU A 24 18.38 -54.22 6.51
N GLU A 25 18.30 -55.47 6.94
CA GLU A 25 18.23 -55.93 8.35
C GLU A 25 19.31 -55.35 9.32
N ARG A 26 20.06 -54.34 8.89
CA ARG A 26 21.14 -53.67 9.65
C ARG A 26 20.69 -52.65 10.69
N GLY A 27 19.45 -52.20 10.66
CA GLY A 27 18.89 -51.30 11.67
C GLY A 27 19.64 -49.95 11.83
N ASP A 28 20.44 -49.57 10.82
CA ASP A 28 21.17 -48.30 10.87
C ASP A 28 20.31 -47.16 10.36
N PHE A 29 19.72 -46.39 11.29
CA PHE A 29 18.89 -45.24 11.03
C PHE A 29 19.65 -43.90 11.12
N ALA A 30 21.01 -43.94 11.20
CA ALA A 30 21.81 -42.73 11.35
C ALA A 30 21.67 -41.80 10.13
N ASP A 31 21.71 -42.36 8.92
CA ASP A 31 21.60 -41.58 7.68
C ASP A 31 20.25 -40.90 7.51
N PRO A 32 19.10 -41.59 7.66
CA PRO A 32 17.78 -40.94 7.59
C PRO A 32 17.57 -39.85 8.64
N ILE A 33 18.06 -40.09 9.87
CA ILE A 33 17.97 -39.11 10.96
C ILE A 33 18.82 -37.90 10.67
N MET A 34 20.02 -38.06 10.13
CA MET A 34 20.92 -36.96 9.78
C MET A 34 20.30 -36.10 8.67
N ILE A 35 19.72 -36.71 7.63
CA ILE A 35 18.99 -35.97 6.56
C ILE A 35 17.82 -35.20 7.14
N LEU A 36 17.03 -35.79 8.04
CA LEU A 36 15.90 -35.14 8.67
C LEU A 36 16.33 -33.91 9.50
N ILE A 37 17.41 -34.02 10.26
CA ILE A 37 17.97 -32.89 11.01
C ILE A 37 18.39 -31.76 10.06
N ILE A 38 19.05 -32.07 8.95
CA ILE A 38 19.45 -31.08 7.96
C ILE A 38 18.21 -30.39 7.35
N VAL A 39 17.17 -31.14 7.04
CA VAL A 39 15.91 -30.58 6.51
C VAL A 39 15.26 -29.60 7.52
N ILE A 40 15.20 -29.99 8.81
CA ILE A 40 14.65 -29.13 9.86
C ILE A 40 15.49 -27.86 10.02
N LEU A 41 16.81 -27.96 10.05
CA LEU A 41 17.70 -26.80 10.14
C LEU A 41 17.54 -25.88 8.94
N ASN A 42 17.49 -26.41 7.72
CA ASN A 42 17.26 -25.63 6.51
C ASN A 42 15.89 -24.90 6.55
N ALA A 43 14.85 -25.60 6.97
CA ALA A 43 13.52 -24.99 7.11
C ALA A 43 13.53 -23.86 8.15
N ALA A 44 14.19 -24.05 9.29
CA ALA A 44 14.30 -23.03 10.33
C ALA A 44 15.06 -21.78 9.85
N VAL A 45 16.22 -21.97 9.21
CA VAL A 45 17.01 -20.87 8.63
C VAL A 45 16.21 -20.14 7.57
N GLY A 46 15.54 -20.85 6.69
CA GLY A 46 14.71 -20.25 5.65
C GLY A 46 13.54 -19.42 6.22
N VAL A 47 12.86 -19.89 7.28
CA VAL A 47 11.80 -19.09 7.96
C VAL A 47 12.37 -17.81 8.56
N ILE A 48 13.54 -17.88 9.19
CA ILE A 48 14.20 -16.71 9.78
C ILE A 48 14.58 -15.68 8.69
N GLN A 49 15.16 -16.15 7.58
CA GLN A 49 15.54 -15.29 6.47
C GLN A 49 14.32 -14.62 5.82
N GLN A 50 13.23 -15.36 5.62
CA GLN A 50 12.01 -14.84 5.05
C GLN A 50 11.39 -13.76 5.94
N ARG A 51 11.30 -14.00 7.25
CA ARG A 51 10.79 -12.98 8.20
C ARG A 51 11.64 -11.72 8.20
N ARG A 52 12.96 -11.83 8.11
CA ARG A 52 13.86 -10.67 8.02
C ARG A 52 13.61 -9.89 6.73
N ALA A 53 13.44 -10.56 5.60
CA ALA A 53 13.16 -9.92 4.32
C ALA A 53 11.80 -9.19 4.33
N GLU A 54 10.75 -9.84 4.86
CA GLU A 54 9.41 -9.24 5.02
C GLU A 54 9.46 -7.99 5.90
N HIS A 55 10.15 -8.05 7.04
CA HIS A 55 10.29 -6.91 7.94
C HIS A 55 11.04 -5.73 7.29
N SER A 56 12.07 -6.02 6.49
CA SER A 56 12.82 -4.99 5.76
C SER A 56 11.97 -4.30 4.69
N LEU A 57 11.13 -5.07 3.98
CA LEU A 57 10.18 -4.54 2.99
C LEU A 57 9.07 -3.71 3.66
N GLU A 58 8.59 -4.14 4.82
CA GLU A 58 7.57 -3.41 5.59
C GLU A 58 8.12 -2.08 6.11
N ALA A 59 9.37 -2.05 6.58
CA ALA A 59 10.04 -0.83 6.99
C ALA A 59 10.17 0.19 5.83
N LEU A 60 10.56 -0.27 4.63
CA LEU A 60 10.62 0.57 3.43
C LEU A 60 9.23 1.09 3.03
N LYS A 61 8.20 0.24 3.08
CA LYS A 61 6.82 0.61 2.77
C LYS A 61 6.28 1.65 3.74
N ASN A 62 6.62 1.54 5.02
CA ASN A 62 6.22 2.51 6.04
C ASN A 62 6.95 3.85 5.89
N MET A 63 8.20 3.87 5.41
CA MET A 63 8.92 5.12 5.10
C MET A 63 8.35 5.86 3.90
N SER A 64 7.71 5.16 2.97
CA SER A 64 7.06 5.73 1.77
C SER A 64 5.55 5.89 1.94
N ALA A 65 4.99 5.59 3.12
CA ALA A 65 3.57 5.73 3.35
C ALA A 65 3.16 7.22 3.28
N PRO A 66 2.17 7.57 2.46
CA PRO A 66 1.71 8.94 2.37
C PRO A 66 1.17 9.40 3.72
N THR A 67 1.52 10.63 4.09
CA THR A 67 1.03 11.31 5.30
C THR A 67 0.07 12.42 4.92
N ALA A 68 -0.75 12.84 5.86
CA ALA A 68 -1.67 13.95 5.72
C ALA A 68 -1.55 14.89 6.92
N THR A 69 -1.54 16.18 6.65
CA THR A 69 -1.69 17.20 7.69
C THR A 69 -3.17 17.40 7.95
N VAL A 70 -3.63 17.04 9.15
CA VAL A 70 -5.02 17.17 9.57
C VAL A 70 -5.17 18.21 10.67
N ILE A 71 -6.32 18.87 10.70
CA ILE A 71 -6.71 19.80 11.76
C ILE A 71 -7.80 19.15 12.58
N ARG A 72 -7.48 18.72 13.78
CA ARG A 72 -8.41 18.15 14.77
C ARG A 72 -8.34 18.97 16.05
N ASP A 73 -9.47 19.31 16.63
CA ASP A 73 -9.56 20.13 17.86
C ASP A 73 -8.74 21.45 17.75
N GLY A 74 -8.71 22.04 16.56
CA GLY A 74 -7.97 23.28 16.28
C GLY A 74 -6.44 23.15 16.23
N LYS A 75 -5.90 21.92 16.26
CA LYS A 75 -4.46 21.64 16.19
C LYS A 75 -4.12 20.91 14.90
N GLU A 76 -3.06 21.37 14.24
CA GLU A 76 -2.46 20.66 13.11
C GLU A 76 -1.65 19.46 13.60
N THR A 77 -1.87 18.31 13.00
CA THR A 77 -1.17 17.06 13.31
C THR A 77 -0.93 16.29 12.02
N ILE A 78 0.26 15.73 11.87
CA ILE A 78 0.59 14.85 10.74
C ILE A 78 0.23 13.42 11.13
N ILE A 79 -0.60 12.78 10.30
CA ILE A 79 -1.00 11.39 10.48
C ILE A 79 -0.77 10.58 9.20
N PRO A 80 -0.61 9.25 9.29
CA PRO A 80 -0.65 8.39 8.11
C PRO A 80 -1.98 8.57 7.35
N ALA A 81 -1.93 8.64 6.01
CA ALA A 81 -3.13 8.80 5.19
C ALA A 81 -4.16 7.68 5.41
N SER A 82 -3.70 6.48 5.80
CA SER A 82 -4.56 5.35 6.15
C SER A 82 -5.45 5.58 7.40
N LYS A 83 -5.15 6.61 8.21
CA LYS A 83 -5.93 6.99 9.39
C LYS A 83 -6.88 8.18 9.13
N LEU A 84 -6.95 8.65 7.89
CA LEU A 84 -7.94 9.66 7.50
C LEU A 84 -9.33 9.07 7.51
N VAL A 85 -10.28 9.88 7.99
CA VAL A 85 -11.71 9.55 7.97
C VAL A 85 -12.49 10.66 7.28
N ARG A 86 -13.67 10.34 6.79
CA ARG A 86 -14.60 11.34 6.25
C ARG A 86 -14.92 12.39 7.31
N GLY A 87 -14.90 13.66 6.94
CA GLY A 87 -15.12 14.78 7.83
C GLY A 87 -13.84 15.37 8.43
N ASP A 88 -12.69 14.72 8.30
CA ASP A 88 -11.41 15.34 8.69
C ASP A 88 -11.15 16.60 7.86
N ILE A 89 -10.62 17.63 8.50
CA ILE A 89 -10.12 18.82 7.79
C ILE A 89 -8.64 18.60 7.53
N ILE A 90 -8.25 18.61 6.25
CA ILE A 90 -6.86 18.49 5.82
C ILE A 90 -6.35 19.83 5.31
N GLU A 91 -5.06 20.06 5.51
CA GLU A 91 -4.32 21.14 4.87
C GLU A 91 -3.38 20.54 3.83
N VAL A 92 -3.39 21.11 2.62
CA VAL A 92 -2.53 20.71 1.50
C VAL A 92 -1.77 21.92 0.96
N ARG A 93 -0.52 21.69 0.55
CA ARG A 93 0.42 22.71 0.07
C ARG A 93 1.11 22.23 -1.21
N ALA A 94 1.70 23.15 -1.95
CA ALA A 94 2.51 22.80 -3.12
C ALA A 94 3.57 21.73 -2.80
N GLY A 95 3.62 20.67 -3.58
CA GLY A 95 4.45 19.48 -3.39
C GLY A 95 3.74 18.31 -2.71
N ASP A 96 2.59 18.52 -2.10
CA ASP A 96 1.86 17.46 -1.41
C ASP A 96 1.13 16.54 -2.40
N LEU A 97 1.13 15.26 -2.08
CA LEU A 97 0.23 14.27 -2.67
C LEU A 97 -1.09 14.30 -1.91
N VAL A 98 -2.19 14.50 -2.62
CA VAL A 98 -3.53 14.51 -2.01
C VAL A 98 -3.89 13.12 -1.49
N PRO A 99 -4.14 12.97 -0.19
CA PRO A 99 -4.27 11.64 0.45
C PRO A 99 -5.67 11.02 0.32
N ALA A 100 -6.68 11.83 0.01
CA ALA A 100 -8.09 11.43 -0.06
C ALA A 100 -8.89 12.42 -0.91
N ASP A 101 -10.09 12.05 -1.36
CA ASP A 101 -10.96 13.00 -2.03
C ASP A 101 -11.50 14.01 -1.00
N ALA A 102 -11.37 15.29 -1.29
CA ALA A 102 -11.74 16.33 -0.34
C ALA A 102 -12.37 17.55 -1.02
N ARG A 103 -13.38 18.12 -0.36
CA ARG A 103 -14.06 19.35 -0.76
C ARG A 103 -13.32 20.55 -0.19
N LEU A 104 -12.91 21.47 -1.07
CA LEU A 104 -12.22 22.68 -0.67
C LEU A 104 -13.10 23.57 0.22
N ILE A 105 -12.56 24.02 1.35
CA ILE A 105 -13.13 25.02 2.25
C ILE A 105 -12.55 26.38 1.92
N THR A 106 -11.21 26.44 1.81
CA THR A 106 -10.47 27.64 1.39
C THR A 106 -9.40 27.23 0.40
N SER A 107 -9.07 28.11 -0.55
CA SER A 107 -8.00 27.92 -1.52
C SER A 107 -7.31 29.24 -1.82
N HIS A 108 -6.00 29.18 -2.03
CA HIS A 108 -5.17 30.32 -2.39
C HIS A 108 -4.23 29.93 -3.54
N SER A 109 -4.53 30.41 -4.75
CA SER A 109 -3.79 30.12 -5.99
C SER A 109 -3.48 28.64 -6.13
N LEU A 110 -4.47 27.79 -5.86
CA LEU A 110 -4.33 26.35 -5.82
C LEU A 110 -4.34 25.76 -7.22
N PHE A 111 -3.31 24.98 -7.55
CA PHE A 111 -3.24 24.20 -8.78
C PHE A 111 -2.95 22.74 -8.43
N ALA A 112 -3.70 21.85 -9.06
CA ALA A 112 -3.53 20.41 -8.90
C ALA A 112 -3.28 19.74 -10.24
N GLN A 113 -2.34 18.81 -10.28
CA GLN A 113 -2.09 17.94 -11.43
C GLN A 113 -2.90 16.66 -11.26
N GLU A 114 -3.90 16.49 -12.11
CA GLU A 114 -4.88 15.38 -12.04
C GLU A 114 -4.68 14.33 -13.15
N SER A 115 -3.46 14.21 -13.66
CA SER A 115 -3.14 13.30 -14.77
C SER A 115 -3.48 11.83 -14.50
N ALA A 116 -3.47 11.42 -13.24
CA ALA A 116 -3.89 10.06 -12.85
C ALA A 116 -5.39 9.80 -13.05
N LEU A 117 -6.21 10.86 -13.14
CA LEU A 117 -7.66 10.78 -13.29
C LEU A 117 -8.12 11.15 -14.69
N THR A 118 -7.56 12.22 -15.24
CA THR A 118 -8.02 12.81 -16.51
C THR A 118 -7.13 12.42 -17.70
N GLY A 119 -5.92 11.92 -17.43
CA GLY A 119 -4.89 11.70 -18.44
C GLY A 119 -4.18 12.98 -18.90
N GLU A 120 -4.63 14.16 -18.47
CA GLU A 120 -4.04 15.44 -18.84
C GLU A 120 -2.92 15.84 -17.89
N SER A 121 -1.74 16.18 -18.44
CA SER A 121 -0.57 16.56 -17.63
C SER A 121 -0.53 18.05 -17.25
N VAL A 122 -1.49 18.84 -17.72
CA VAL A 122 -1.55 20.27 -17.42
C VAL A 122 -2.21 20.47 -16.07
N PRO A 123 -1.57 21.23 -15.13
CA PRO A 123 -2.18 21.54 -13.84
C PRO A 123 -3.46 22.33 -14.02
N CYS A 124 -4.52 21.95 -13.32
CA CYS A 124 -5.80 22.64 -13.31
C CYS A 124 -5.94 23.53 -12.07
N GLU A 125 -6.51 24.71 -12.26
CA GLU A 125 -6.82 25.61 -11.17
C GLU A 125 -8.00 25.09 -10.36
N LYS A 126 -7.84 25.13 -9.02
CA LYS A 126 -8.86 24.72 -8.04
C LYS A 126 -9.28 25.92 -7.19
N ASP A 127 -10.59 26.10 -7.06
CA ASP A 127 -11.14 27.21 -6.29
C ASP A 127 -12.34 26.74 -5.45
N ALA A 128 -12.22 26.97 -4.14
CA ALA A 128 -13.24 26.64 -3.15
C ALA A 128 -14.61 27.30 -3.41
N ARG A 129 -14.62 28.46 -4.08
CA ARG A 129 -15.81 29.27 -4.33
C ARG A 129 -16.56 28.86 -5.59
N THR A 130 -15.95 28.08 -6.46
CA THR A 130 -16.60 27.68 -7.72
C THR A 130 -17.80 26.79 -7.46
N ALA A 131 -18.96 27.18 -7.98
CA ALA A 131 -20.14 26.33 -7.98
C ALA A 131 -20.02 25.27 -9.10
N VAL A 132 -20.15 24.01 -8.75
CA VAL A 132 -20.13 22.90 -9.69
C VAL A 132 -21.53 22.36 -9.90
N LYS A 133 -21.94 22.15 -11.14
CA LYS A 133 -23.23 21.55 -11.49
C LYS A 133 -23.26 20.08 -11.15
N LYS A 134 -24.43 19.58 -10.77
CA LYS A 134 -24.62 18.14 -10.55
C LYS A 134 -24.43 17.38 -11.87
N GLY A 135 -23.51 16.41 -11.87
CA GLY A 135 -23.20 15.61 -13.06
C GLY A 135 -22.08 16.17 -13.95
N SER A 136 -21.36 17.22 -13.52
CA SER A 136 -20.14 17.66 -14.19
C SER A 136 -19.10 16.53 -14.25
N GLU A 137 -18.32 16.50 -15.33
CA GLU A 137 -17.17 15.61 -15.45
C GLU A 137 -16.10 15.95 -14.40
N GLN A 138 -15.29 14.97 -14.03
CA GLN A 138 -14.33 15.10 -12.95
C GLN A 138 -13.30 16.21 -13.18
N ALA A 139 -12.89 16.42 -14.44
CA ALA A 139 -12.01 17.52 -14.87
C ALA A 139 -12.60 18.91 -14.63
N GLU A 140 -13.92 19.05 -14.64
CA GLU A 140 -14.64 20.31 -14.44
C GLU A 140 -14.86 20.66 -12.96
N ILE A 141 -14.61 19.70 -12.05
CA ILE A 141 -14.83 19.88 -10.62
C ILE A 141 -13.70 20.70 -10.01
N LYS A 142 -13.83 22.01 -10.01
CA LYS A 142 -12.80 22.94 -9.49
C LYS A 142 -12.80 23.07 -7.97
N ASN A 143 -13.87 22.71 -7.30
CA ASN A 143 -14.03 22.89 -5.86
C ASN A 143 -13.70 21.65 -5.03
N MET A 144 -13.09 20.63 -5.64
CA MET A 144 -12.59 19.44 -4.99
C MET A 144 -11.16 19.13 -5.43
N ILE A 145 -10.44 18.46 -4.56
CA ILE A 145 -9.16 17.81 -4.84
C ILE A 145 -9.34 16.30 -4.69
N PHE A 146 -8.62 15.53 -5.49
CA PHE A 146 -8.80 14.10 -5.60
C PHE A 146 -7.58 13.33 -5.12
N SER A 147 -7.80 12.19 -4.53
CA SER A 147 -6.74 11.27 -4.09
C SER A 147 -5.75 10.97 -5.20
N SER A 148 -4.47 10.82 -4.86
CA SER A 148 -3.38 10.49 -5.78
C SER A 148 -3.06 11.58 -6.81
N THR A 149 -3.57 12.79 -6.65
CA THR A 149 -3.17 13.97 -7.43
C THR A 149 -2.11 14.77 -6.68
N VAL A 150 -1.36 15.59 -7.38
CA VAL A 150 -0.27 16.39 -6.79
C VAL A 150 -0.64 17.87 -6.80
N ILE A 151 -0.49 18.54 -5.68
CA ILE A 151 -0.62 20.01 -5.61
C ILE A 151 0.66 20.62 -6.18
N THR A 152 0.54 21.33 -7.29
CA THR A 152 1.69 21.95 -7.97
C THR A 152 1.95 23.39 -7.53
N ALA A 153 0.92 24.10 -7.06
CA ALA A 153 1.06 25.47 -6.54
C ALA A 153 -0.06 25.77 -5.54
N GLY A 154 0.22 26.75 -4.66
CA GLY A 154 -0.72 27.26 -3.69
C GLY A 154 -0.89 26.39 -2.44
N HIS A 155 -1.94 26.68 -1.69
CA HIS A 155 -2.34 25.92 -0.51
C HIS A 155 -3.85 25.99 -0.30
N ALA A 156 -4.38 25.00 0.42
CA ALA A 156 -5.81 24.92 0.68
C ALA A 156 -6.12 24.17 1.96
N ARG A 157 -7.30 24.45 2.52
CA ARG A 157 -7.97 23.59 3.51
C ARG A 157 -9.17 22.93 2.86
N ALA A 158 -9.33 21.65 3.12
CA ALA A 158 -10.40 20.85 2.54
C ALA A 158 -10.96 19.88 3.57
N VAL A 159 -12.24 19.53 3.44
CA VAL A 159 -12.87 18.48 4.23
C VAL A 159 -12.86 17.17 3.43
N VAL A 160 -12.38 16.11 4.04
CA VAL A 160 -12.36 14.77 3.45
C VAL A 160 -13.79 14.27 3.22
N THR A 161 -14.09 13.91 1.98
CA THR A 161 -15.39 13.37 1.57
C THR A 161 -15.36 11.87 1.39
N GLU A 162 -14.30 11.34 0.79
CA GLU A 162 -14.15 9.91 0.50
C GLU A 162 -12.70 9.47 0.77
N THR A 163 -12.53 8.23 1.22
CA THR A 163 -11.21 7.64 1.53
C THR A 163 -11.05 6.26 0.92
N GLY A 164 -9.81 5.83 0.70
CA GLY A 164 -9.48 4.47 0.23
C GLY A 164 -10.15 4.11 -1.10
N MET A 165 -10.85 2.97 -1.13
CA MET A 165 -11.49 2.45 -2.34
C MET A 165 -12.76 3.23 -2.75
N ASP A 166 -13.30 4.07 -1.87
CA ASP A 166 -14.46 4.92 -2.19
C ASP A 166 -14.07 6.19 -2.94
N THR A 167 -12.77 6.53 -2.98
CA THR A 167 -12.27 7.68 -3.75
C THR A 167 -12.46 7.47 -5.26
N ALA A 168 -12.36 8.55 -6.03
CA ALA A 168 -12.45 8.51 -7.48
C ALA A 168 -11.44 7.51 -8.09
N VAL A 169 -10.19 7.57 -7.65
CA VAL A 169 -9.13 6.63 -8.09
C VAL A 169 -9.43 5.21 -7.60
N GLY A 170 -9.90 5.04 -6.37
CA GLY A 170 -10.28 3.75 -5.81
C GLY A 170 -11.38 3.05 -6.62
N LYS A 171 -12.39 3.78 -7.05
CA LYS A 171 -13.47 3.26 -7.91
C LYS A 171 -12.95 2.79 -9.27
N ILE A 172 -12.02 3.54 -9.88
CA ILE A 172 -11.38 3.14 -11.14
C ILE A 172 -10.57 1.85 -10.92
N ALA A 173 -9.77 1.78 -9.86
CA ALA A 173 -8.99 0.59 -9.53
C ALA A 173 -9.88 -0.64 -9.29
N HIS A 174 -11.04 -0.47 -8.67
CA HIS A 174 -11.99 -1.56 -8.47
C HIS A 174 -12.53 -2.10 -9.79
N LEU A 175 -12.88 -1.21 -10.75
CA LEU A 175 -13.38 -1.60 -12.07
C LEU A 175 -12.34 -2.36 -12.91
N LEU A 176 -11.04 -2.09 -12.71
CA LEU A 176 -9.95 -2.77 -13.42
C LEU A 176 -9.63 -4.16 -12.85
N ASN A 177 -10.06 -4.45 -11.63
CA ASN A 177 -9.80 -5.72 -10.94
C ASN A 177 -11.01 -6.69 -10.96
N THR A 178 -12.08 -6.32 -11.65
CA THR A 178 -13.29 -7.15 -11.83
C THR A 178 -13.34 -7.69 -13.25
#